data_92aab827bbdc787a5f8d944769b7b8ad
#
_entry.id   92aab827bbdc787a5f8d944769b7b8ad
#
_cell.length_a   1.000
_cell.length_b   1.000
_cell.length_c   1.000
_cell.angle_alpha   90.00
_cell.angle_beta   90.00
_cell.angle_gamma   90.00
#
_symmetry.space_group_name_H-M   'P 1'
#
loop_
_entity.id
_entity.type
_entity.pdbx_description
1 polymer ?
#
loop_
_entity_poly.entity_id
_entity_poly.type
_entity_poly.pdbx_seq_one_letter_code
_entity_poly.pdbx_strand_id
1 'polypeptide(L)'
;GTGGPVYALLEHAGELYAGGRFASAGGVAAANVARWNGSRWAPLAGAGGDGVNGAVHAITVHQGSLHVAGNFNQAGGSDALRIARWQDGVWTALGTGLGTARLDAEFPQQWVTALASYGGRLYAGGSFIGGSGAFPLQYLARWDGSAWSFLESGLTQSLNGQVRSLAVLDDGLYVGGQFTL
;
A
#
# COMPACT_ATOMS: atom_id res chain seq x y z
N GLY A 1 5.66 -16.89 -14.76
CA GLY A 1 4.64 -16.58 -13.76
C GLY A 1 5.24 -16.31 -12.39
N THR A 2 4.40 -15.97 -11.42
CA THR A 2 4.78 -15.80 -10.01
C THR A 2 4.62 -17.11 -9.25
N GLY A 3 5.42 -17.33 -8.23
CA GLY A 3 5.36 -18.51 -7.35
C GLY A 3 4.21 -18.49 -6.34
N GLY A 4 3.21 -17.60 -6.52
CA GLY A 4 2.05 -17.46 -5.66
C GLY A 4 1.05 -16.45 -6.21
N PRO A 5 -0.04 -16.15 -5.48
CA PRO A 5 -1.11 -15.28 -5.96
C PRO A 5 -0.65 -13.83 -6.14
N VAL A 6 -1.14 -13.19 -7.20
CA VAL A 6 -1.01 -11.76 -7.50
C VAL A 6 -2.32 -11.07 -7.13
N TYR A 7 -2.25 -9.98 -6.39
CA TYR A 7 -3.41 -9.20 -5.94
C TYR A 7 -3.49 -7.83 -6.60
N ALA A 8 -2.36 -7.28 -7.03
CA ALA A 8 -2.28 -5.97 -7.65
C ALA A 8 -1.37 -6.00 -8.87
N LEU A 9 -1.77 -5.30 -9.91
CA LEU A 9 -0.99 -5.04 -11.11
C LEU A 9 -1.01 -3.54 -11.41
N LEU A 10 0.11 -3.01 -11.86
CA LEU A 10 0.25 -1.63 -12.29
C LEU A 10 1.19 -1.57 -13.49
N GLU A 11 0.74 -0.95 -14.57
CA GLU A 11 1.62 -0.54 -15.66
C GLU A 11 2.15 0.88 -15.37
N HIS A 12 3.45 1.06 -15.46
CA HIS A 12 4.08 2.37 -15.33
C HIS A 12 5.40 2.42 -16.09
N ALA A 13 5.58 3.45 -16.90
CA ALA A 13 6.80 3.71 -17.69
C ALA A 13 7.25 2.54 -18.58
N GLY A 14 6.29 1.78 -19.15
CA GLY A 14 6.56 0.62 -20.00
C GLY A 14 6.95 -0.66 -19.25
N GLU A 15 6.88 -0.66 -17.94
CA GLU A 15 7.07 -1.82 -17.08
C GLU A 15 5.76 -2.24 -16.40
N LEU A 16 5.60 -3.54 -16.15
CA LEU A 16 4.48 -4.07 -15.37
C LEU A 16 4.96 -4.43 -13.97
N TYR A 17 4.32 -3.87 -12.97
CA TYR A 17 4.56 -4.18 -11.57
C TYR A 17 3.47 -5.13 -11.05
N ALA A 18 3.91 -6.18 -10.35
CA ALA A 18 3.02 -7.16 -9.73
C ALA A 18 3.27 -7.20 -8.23
N GLY A 19 2.20 -7.08 -7.47
CA GLY A 19 2.20 -7.26 -6.02
C GLY A 19 1.29 -8.41 -5.62
N GLY A 20 1.67 -9.14 -4.57
CA GLY A 20 0.91 -10.31 -4.17
C GLY A 20 1.47 -11.00 -2.94
N ARG A 21 1.26 -12.32 -2.89
CA ARG A 21 1.86 -13.19 -1.88
C ARG A 21 2.67 -14.27 -2.59
N PHE A 22 3.89 -13.94 -2.93
CA PHE A 22 4.80 -14.85 -3.65
C PHE A 22 6.26 -14.63 -3.21
N ALA A 23 7.07 -15.68 -3.35
CA ALA A 23 8.51 -15.62 -3.05
C ALA A 23 9.36 -15.55 -4.33
N SER A 24 8.75 -15.70 -5.51
CA SER A 24 9.48 -15.65 -6.78
C SER A 24 8.62 -15.16 -7.94
N ALA A 25 9.25 -14.59 -8.95
CA ALA A 25 8.62 -14.22 -10.21
C ALA A 25 9.57 -14.59 -11.36
N GLY A 26 9.05 -15.33 -12.36
CA GLY A 26 9.85 -15.80 -13.51
C GLY A 26 11.06 -16.68 -13.13
N GLY A 27 10.96 -17.40 -12.02
CA GLY A 27 12.08 -18.23 -11.51
C GLY A 27 13.14 -17.45 -10.73
N VAL A 28 13.00 -16.14 -10.58
CA VAL A 28 13.90 -15.29 -9.78
C VAL A 28 13.25 -15.02 -8.42
N ALA A 29 14.04 -15.01 -7.34
CA ALA A 29 13.56 -14.63 -6.01
C ALA A 29 13.00 -13.20 -6.05
N ALA A 30 11.80 -13.01 -5.50
CA ALA A 30 11.13 -11.71 -5.43
C ALA A 30 10.13 -11.74 -4.26
N ALA A 31 10.37 -10.94 -3.25
CA ALA A 31 9.58 -10.93 -2.03
C ALA A 31 8.31 -10.08 -2.21
N ASN A 32 7.21 -10.74 -2.61
CA ASN A 32 5.86 -10.21 -2.70
C ASN A 32 5.63 -9.06 -3.70
N VAL A 33 6.67 -8.54 -4.33
CA VAL A 33 6.58 -7.52 -5.38
C VAL A 33 7.68 -7.72 -6.42
N ALA A 34 7.33 -7.61 -7.70
CA ALA A 34 8.25 -7.78 -8.82
C ALA A 34 7.87 -6.85 -9.97
N ARG A 35 8.84 -6.58 -10.87
CA ARG A 35 8.63 -5.84 -12.10
C ARG A 35 8.97 -6.69 -13.33
N TRP A 36 8.21 -6.51 -14.40
CA TRP A 36 8.42 -7.09 -15.72
C TRP A 36 8.77 -6.00 -16.71
N ASN A 37 9.89 -6.14 -17.39
CA ASN A 37 10.41 -5.14 -18.34
C ASN A 37 10.12 -5.46 -19.82
N GLY A 38 9.12 -6.32 -20.08
CA GLY A 38 8.80 -6.81 -21.42
C GLY A 38 9.47 -8.12 -21.78
N SER A 39 10.54 -8.53 -21.09
CA SER A 39 11.31 -9.74 -21.37
C SER A 39 11.51 -10.65 -20.15
N ARG A 40 11.69 -10.10 -18.98
CA ARG A 40 11.96 -10.86 -17.75
C ARG A 40 11.40 -10.17 -16.52
N TRP A 41 11.12 -10.98 -15.51
CA TRP A 41 10.82 -10.51 -14.16
C TRP A 41 12.11 -10.15 -13.42
N ALA A 42 12.03 -9.15 -12.56
CA ALA A 42 13.07 -8.76 -11.64
C ALA A 42 12.44 -8.37 -10.29
N PRO A 43 13.12 -8.62 -9.15
CA PRO A 43 12.68 -8.12 -7.86
C PRO A 43 12.78 -6.59 -7.80
N LEU A 44 12.03 -5.97 -6.91
CA LEU A 44 12.28 -4.59 -6.48
C LEU A 44 13.32 -4.62 -5.35
N ALA A 45 14.56 -4.79 -5.73
CA ALA A 45 15.67 -4.88 -4.81
C ALA A 45 16.07 -3.52 -4.27
N GLY A 46 16.49 -3.48 -3.02
CA GLY A 46 17.09 -2.32 -2.36
C GLY A 46 18.33 -2.71 -1.59
N ALA A 47 19.09 -1.75 -1.10
CA ALA A 47 20.33 -1.97 -0.36
C ALA A 47 20.16 -2.84 0.91
N GLY A 48 18.94 -2.88 1.48
CA GLY A 48 18.62 -3.67 2.67
C GLY A 48 17.89 -4.99 2.39
N GLY A 49 17.60 -5.31 1.13
CA GLY A 49 16.87 -6.52 0.75
C GLY A 49 15.83 -6.31 -0.33
N ASP A 50 15.18 -7.41 -0.72
CA ASP A 50 14.20 -7.42 -1.81
C ASP A 50 12.78 -7.27 -1.28
N GLY A 51 12.01 -6.38 -1.90
CA GLY A 51 10.58 -6.29 -1.71
C GLY A 51 10.12 -6.06 -0.26
N VAL A 52 9.04 -6.72 0.12
CA VAL A 52 8.42 -6.59 1.45
C VAL A 52 8.17 -7.95 2.08
N ASN A 53 8.12 -8.01 3.43
CA ASN A 53 8.03 -9.28 4.17
C ASN A 53 6.60 -9.88 4.28
N GLY A 54 5.62 -9.30 3.61
CA GLY A 54 4.23 -9.80 3.62
C GLY A 54 3.47 -9.43 2.36
N ALA A 55 2.20 -9.79 2.29
CA ALA A 55 1.38 -9.63 1.08
C ALA A 55 1.20 -8.18 0.67
N VAL A 56 1.36 -7.90 -0.63
CA VAL A 56 1.05 -6.62 -1.27
C VAL A 56 -0.33 -6.71 -1.90
N HIS A 57 -1.25 -5.85 -1.47
CA HIS A 57 -2.62 -5.79 -1.96
C HIS A 57 -2.88 -4.61 -2.90
N ALA A 58 -2.09 -3.57 -2.81
CA ALA A 58 -2.24 -2.39 -3.65
C ALA A 58 -0.88 -1.83 -4.09
N ILE A 59 -0.84 -1.35 -5.32
CA ILE A 59 0.31 -0.66 -5.93
C ILE A 59 -0.21 0.59 -6.63
N THR A 60 0.47 1.71 -6.49
CA THR A 60 0.20 2.94 -7.24
C THR A 60 1.47 3.74 -7.45
N VAL A 61 1.43 4.67 -8.41
CA VAL A 61 2.46 5.71 -8.55
C VAL A 61 1.94 7.02 -7.96
N HIS A 62 2.73 7.62 -7.11
CA HIS A 62 2.46 8.94 -6.55
C HIS A 62 3.74 9.77 -6.58
N GLN A 63 3.67 10.98 -7.16
CA GLN A 63 4.81 11.88 -7.33
C GLN A 63 6.05 11.20 -7.95
N GLY A 64 5.82 10.38 -9.00
CA GLY A 64 6.89 9.68 -9.72
C GLY A 64 7.51 8.49 -9.00
N SER A 65 7.06 8.15 -7.80
CA SER A 65 7.56 7.01 -7.02
C SER A 65 6.52 5.90 -6.93
N LEU A 66 6.98 4.64 -6.90
CA LEU A 66 6.12 3.50 -6.66
C LEU A 66 5.77 3.39 -5.18
N HIS A 67 4.50 3.21 -4.89
CA HIS A 67 4.00 2.95 -3.55
C HIS A 67 3.32 1.59 -3.51
N VAL A 68 3.70 0.78 -2.54
CA VAL A 68 3.09 -0.53 -2.29
C VAL A 68 2.46 -0.57 -0.91
N ALA A 69 1.32 -1.23 -0.80
CA ALA A 69 0.65 -1.37 0.48
C ALA A 69 0.01 -2.75 0.64
N GLY A 70 -0.19 -3.17 1.89
CA GLY A 70 -0.73 -4.50 2.15
C GLY A 70 -0.67 -4.93 3.61
N ASN A 71 -0.24 -6.18 3.82
CA ASN A 71 -0.06 -6.79 5.13
C ASN A 71 1.42 -7.14 5.33
N PHE A 72 2.23 -6.15 5.53
CA PHE A 72 3.65 -6.29 5.84
C PHE A 72 4.07 -5.29 6.91
N ASN A 73 5.21 -5.49 7.52
CA ASN A 73 5.80 -4.55 8.49
C ASN A 73 7.26 -4.22 8.19
N GLN A 74 7.82 -4.76 7.09
CA GLN A 74 9.16 -4.43 6.60
C GLN A 74 9.18 -4.30 5.08
N ALA A 75 9.99 -3.37 4.58
CA ALA A 75 10.32 -3.18 3.18
C ALA A 75 11.82 -2.97 3.04
N GLY A 76 12.47 -3.71 2.12
CA GLY A 76 13.93 -3.65 1.95
C GLY A 76 14.71 -3.93 3.25
N GLY A 77 14.18 -4.77 4.14
CA GLY A 77 14.82 -5.11 5.43
C GLY A 77 14.64 -4.07 6.54
N SER A 78 14.00 -2.93 6.27
CA SER A 78 13.73 -1.88 7.26
C SER A 78 12.25 -1.85 7.66
N ASP A 79 11.96 -1.35 8.85
CA ASP A 79 10.57 -1.24 9.34
C ASP A 79 9.73 -0.32 8.42
N ALA A 80 8.59 -0.84 7.97
CA ALA A 80 7.65 -0.14 7.12
C ALA A 80 6.25 -0.73 7.33
N LEU A 81 5.45 -0.08 8.16
CA LEU A 81 4.17 -0.63 8.58
C LEU A 81 3.09 -0.44 7.50
N ARG A 82 2.80 -1.53 6.78
CA ARG A 82 1.73 -1.71 5.76
C ARG A 82 1.79 -0.83 4.52
N ILE A 83 2.73 0.11 4.45
CA ILE A 83 2.94 0.95 3.29
C ILE A 83 4.40 1.35 3.16
N ALA A 84 4.92 1.29 1.94
CA ALA A 84 6.28 1.69 1.62
C ALA A 84 6.35 2.35 0.24
N ARG A 85 7.29 3.26 0.08
CA ARG A 85 7.71 3.85 -1.19
C ARG A 85 8.97 3.15 -1.69
N TRP A 86 9.00 2.84 -2.97
CA TRP A 86 10.20 2.42 -3.66
C TRP A 86 10.58 3.44 -4.73
N GLN A 87 11.82 3.89 -4.71
CA GLN A 87 12.37 4.82 -5.66
C GLN A 87 13.87 4.58 -5.81
N ASP A 88 14.33 4.41 -7.06
CA ASP A 88 15.76 4.31 -7.41
C ASP A 88 16.53 3.24 -6.60
N GLY A 89 15.90 2.09 -6.34
CA GLY A 89 16.49 1.01 -5.55
C GLY A 89 16.45 1.25 -4.05
N VAL A 90 15.68 2.22 -3.56
CA VAL A 90 15.57 2.53 -2.13
C VAL A 90 14.13 2.34 -1.65
N TRP A 91 13.96 1.50 -0.62
CA TRP A 91 12.72 1.39 0.13
C TRP A 91 12.66 2.42 1.25
N THR A 92 11.54 3.08 1.40
CA THR A 92 11.31 4.10 2.45
C THR A 92 9.92 3.92 3.05
N ALA A 93 9.85 3.89 4.38
CA ALA A 93 8.57 3.95 5.08
C ALA A 93 7.87 5.31 4.90
N LEU A 94 6.55 5.33 4.92
CA LEU A 94 5.76 6.57 4.91
C LEU A 94 5.34 6.94 6.34
N GLY A 95 6.11 7.81 6.97
CA GLY A 95 5.88 8.20 8.36
C GLY A 95 5.92 6.99 9.31
N THR A 96 4.96 6.93 10.23
CA THR A 96 4.79 5.79 11.15
C THR A 96 4.05 4.60 10.52
N GLY A 97 3.67 4.72 9.24
CA GLY A 97 2.85 3.71 8.56
C GLY A 97 1.36 3.80 8.93
N LEU A 98 0.63 2.73 8.61
CA LEU A 98 -0.82 2.63 8.81
C LEU A 98 -1.17 1.43 9.70
N GLY A 99 -1.98 1.69 10.72
CA GLY A 99 -2.35 0.68 11.70
C GLY A 99 -1.41 0.62 12.89
N THR A 100 -1.58 -0.39 13.75
CA THR A 100 -0.70 -0.63 14.89
C THR A 100 0.33 -1.70 14.58
N ALA A 101 1.51 -1.61 15.17
CA ALA A 101 2.54 -2.65 15.07
C ALA A 101 2.11 -3.97 15.76
N ARG A 102 1.15 -3.89 16.69
CA ARG A 102 0.57 -5.04 17.38
C ARG A 102 -0.55 -5.64 16.54
N LEU A 103 -0.41 -6.91 16.26
CA LEU A 103 -1.52 -7.79 15.89
C LEU A 103 -2.10 -8.29 17.21
N ASP A 104 -2.94 -7.51 17.85
CA ASP A 104 -3.64 -7.95 19.04
C ASP A 104 -4.92 -8.72 18.68
N ALA A 105 -5.47 -9.44 19.66
CA ALA A 105 -6.62 -10.31 19.45
C ALA A 105 -7.90 -9.52 19.05
N GLU A 106 -7.92 -8.23 19.31
CA GLU A 106 -9.06 -7.35 18.98
C GLU A 106 -9.07 -6.92 17.51
N PHE A 107 -7.88 -6.79 16.88
CA PHE A 107 -7.74 -6.36 15.48
C PHE A 107 -6.73 -7.23 14.72
N PRO A 108 -7.00 -8.53 14.52
CA PRO A 108 -6.04 -9.48 13.95
C PRO A 108 -5.75 -9.24 12.47
N GLN A 109 -6.57 -8.45 11.79
CA GLN A 109 -6.46 -8.20 10.35
C GLN A 109 -6.47 -6.70 10.06
N GLN A 110 -5.29 -6.10 10.08
CA GLN A 110 -5.11 -4.71 9.66
C GLN A 110 -4.35 -4.70 8.33
N TRP A 111 -5.07 -4.45 7.25
CA TRP A 111 -4.51 -4.44 5.90
C TRP A 111 -4.81 -3.11 5.21
N VAL A 112 -3.89 -2.68 4.37
CA VAL A 112 -4.18 -1.66 3.35
C VAL A 112 -4.52 -2.40 2.07
N THR A 113 -5.73 -2.21 1.57
CA THR A 113 -6.27 -2.96 0.42
C THR A 113 -6.32 -2.12 -0.85
N ALA A 114 -6.27 -0.80 -0.73
CA ALA A 114 -6.35 0.11 -1.86
C ALA A 114 -5.46 1.33 -1.68
N LEU A 115 -4.87 1.80 -2.77
CA LEU A 115 -4.13 3.05 -2.88
C LEU A 115 -4.65 3.86 -4.06
N ALA A 116 -4.69 5.18 -3.93
CA ALA A 116 -4.98 6.11 -5.02
C ALA A 116 -4.17 7.40 -4.87
N SER A 117 -3.67 7.93 -5.98
CA SER A 117 -3.04 9.25 -6.05
C SER A 117 -4.06 10.22 -6.62
N TYR A 118 -4.45 11.24 -5.86
CA TYR A 118 -5.45 12.23 -6.27
C TYR A 118 -5.16 13.60 -5.66
N GLY A 119 -5.28 14.66 -6.43
CA GLY A 119 -5.08 16.04 -5.98
C GLY A 119 -3.70 16.29 -5.35
N GLY A 120 -2.65 15.64 -5.87
CA GLY A 120 -1.29 15.75 -5.32
C GLY A 120 -1.06 15.04 -3.99
N ARG A 121 -2.01 14.21 -3.54
CA ARG A 121 -1.97 13.46 -2.28
C ARG A 121 -2.13 11.97 -2.52
N LEU A 122 -1.59 11.14 -1.61
CA LEU A 122 -1.79 9.71 -1.63
C LEU A 122 -2.88 9.32 -0.63
N TYR A 123 -3.82 8.51 -1.08
CA TYR A 123 -4.89 7.96 -0.26
C TYR A 123 -4.70 6.46 -0.09
N ALA A 124 -4.97 5.98 1.12
CA ALA A 124 -4.89 4.57 1.47
C ALA A 124 -6.19 4.12 2.15
N GLY A 125 -6.77 3.05 1.63
CA GLY A 125 -7.97 2.42 2.16
C GLY A 125 -7.72 1.00 2.63
N GLY A 126 -8.46 0.55 3.66
CA GLY A 126 -8.28 -0.81 4.18
C GLY A 126 -9.09 -1.14 5.42
N SER A 127 -8.56 -2.06 6.21
CA SER A 127 -9.11 -2.47 7.52
C SER A 127 -8.24 -1.99 8.69
N PHE A 128 -7.33 -1.06 8.46
CA PHE A 128 -6.42 -0.57 9.48
C PHE A 128 -7.10 0.39 10.47
N ILE A 129 -6.63 0.37 11.70
CA ILE A 129 -6.96 1.31 12.76
C ILE A 129 -5.65 1.76 13.38
N GLY A 130 -5.39 3.06 13.45
CA GLY A 130 -4.17 3.56 14.05
C GLY A 130 -3.89 5.01 13.66
N GLY A 131 -2.90 5.58 14.30
CA GLY A 131 -2.46 6.98 14.15
C GLY A 131 -2.04 7.55 15.49
N SER A 132 -1.08 8.44 15.48
CA SER A 132 -0.70 9.22 16.67
C SER A 132 -1.53 10.50 16.70
N GLY A 133 -2.57 10.55 17.52
CA GLY A 133 -3.39 11.75 17.64
C GLY A 133 -4.70 11.51 18.39
N ALA A 134 -5.44 12.60 18.61
CA ALA A 134 -6.74 12.58 19.30
C ALA A 134 -7.82 11.78 18.56
N PHE A 135 -7.61 11.49 17.28
CA PHE A 135 -8.51 10.74 16.44
C PHE A 135 -7.75 9.64 15.70
N PRO A 136 -8.04 8.37 15.96
CA PRO A 136 -7.38 7.26 15.26
C PRO A 136 -7.75 7.28 13.77
N LEU A 137 -6.74 7.03 12.90
CA LEU A 137 -6.98 6.78 11.48
C LEU A 137 -7.76 5.47 11.36
N GLN A 138 -8.91 5.50 10.67
CA GLN A 138 -9.74 4.32 10.48
C GLN A 138 -10.12 4.18 9.01
N TYR A 139 -9.81 3.02 8.45
CA TYR A 139 -10.23 2.55 7.14
C TYR A 139 -9.81 3.41 5.92
N LEU A 140 -9.65 4.74 6.07
CA LEU A 140 -9.26 5.66 5.01
C LEU A 140 -8.34 6.74 5.55
N ALA A 141 -7.15 6.86 4.98
CA ALA A 141 -6.15 7.85 5.37
C ALA A 141 -5.60 8.58 4.15
N ARG A 142 -5.10 9.80 4.37
CA ARG A 142 -4.48 10.67 3.37
C ARG A 142 -3.07 11.05 3.82
N TRP A 143 -2.12 10.88 2.91
CA TRP A 143 -0.73 11.33 3.06
C TRP A 143 -0.54 12.68 2.39
N ASP A 144 0.05 13.65 3.08
CA ASP A 144 0.31 15.00 2.58
C ASP A 144 1.76 15.23 2.13
N GLY A 145 2.60 14.21 2.21
CA GLY A 145 4.04 14.25 1.94
C GLY A 145 4.89 14.13 3.21
N SER A 146 4.30 14.35 4.38
CA SER A 146 4.98 14.32 5.68
C SER A 146 4.28 13.47 6.73
N ALA A 147 2.95 13.48 6.75
CA ALA A 147 2.15 12.81 7.75
C ALA A 147 0.86 12.20 7.18
N TRP A 148 0.39 11.16 7.85
CA TRP A 148 -0.93 10.59 7.61
C TRP A 148 -1.99 11.37 8.40
N SER A 149 -3.10 11.70 7.74
CA SER A 149 -4.28 12.31 8.35
C SER A 149 -5.55 11.64 7.88
N PHE A 150 -6.64 11.79 8.62
CA PHE A 150 -7.98 11.41 8.16
C PHE A 150 -8.58 12.52 7.28
N LEU A 151 -9.67 12.22 6.59
CA LEU A 151 -10.35 13.20 5.73
C LEU A 151 -11.27 14.09 6.59
N GLU A 152 -10.96 15.39 6.64
CA GLU A 152 -11.71 16.36 7.44
C GLU A 152 -13.02 16.84 6.83
N SER A 153 -13.24 16.64 5.53
CA SER A 153 -14.42 17.22 4.84
C SER A 153 -15.15 16.21 3.99
N GLY A 154 -16.46 16.11 4.21
CA GLY A 154 -17.40 15.33 3.40
C GLY A 154 -17.74 13.95 3.96
N LEU A 155 -16.83 13.29 4.63
CA LEU A 155 -17.09 12.11 5.46
C LEU A 155 -16.98 12.56 6.91
N THR A 156 -17.99 13.25 7.42
CA THR A 156 -18.02 13.87 8.76
C THR A 156 -18.08 12.87 9.90
N GLN A 157 -18.13 11.59 9.58
CA GLN A 157 -17.98 10.50 10.53
C GLN A 157 -16.95 9.52 9.97
N SER A 158 -16.11 8.97 10.83
CA SER A 158 -15.23 7.86 10.48
C SER A 158 -16.05 6.77 9.79
N LEU A 159 -15.54 6.27 8.67
CA LEU A 159 -16.15 5.10 8.03
C LEU A 159 -16.31 4.00 9.08
N ASN A 160 -17.47 3.38 9.14
CA ASN A 160 -17.78 2.32 10.11
C ASN A 160 -17.39 0.92 9.63
N GLY A 161 -16.58 0.83 8.57
CA GLY A 161 -16.16 -0.44 7.99
C GLY A 161 -15.08 -0.31 6.93
N GLN A 162 -14.62 -1.45 6.46
CA GLN A 162 -13.46 -1.59 5.58
C GLN A 162 -13.64 -0.88 4.24
N VAL A 163 -12.63 -0.14 3.82
CA VAL A 163 -12.46 0.28 2.43
C VAL A 163 -11.82 -0.87 1.65
N ARG A 164 -12.41 -1.24 0.52
CA ARG A 164 -11.91 -2.31 -0.36
C ARG A 164 -11.28 -1.79 -1.65
N SER A 165 -11.76 -0.66 -2.14
CA SER A 165 -11.29 -0.08 -3.39
C SER A 165 -11.30 1.44 -3.34
N LEU A 166 -10.35 2.03 -4.06
CA LEU A 166 -10.27 3.44 -4.36
C LEU A 166 -10.16 3.59 -5.87
N ALA A 167 -10.91 4.50 -6.44
CA ALA A 167 -10.83 4.85 -7.86
C ALA A 167 -10.80 6.36 -8.02
N VAL A 168 -10.04 6.82 -8.99
CA VAL A 168 -10.02 8.23 -9.40
C VAL A 168 -10.69 8.31 -10.75
N LEU A 169 -11.71 9.15 -10.85
CA LEU A 169 -12.39 9.44 -12.09
C LEU A 169 -12.63 10.95 -12.18
N ASP A 170 -12.16 11.55 -13.27
CA ASP A 170 -12.24 13.00 -13.52
C ASP A 170 -11.70 13.82 -12.33
N ASP A 171 -12.57 14.47 -11.58
CA ASP A 171 -12.27 15.33 -10.44
C ASP A 171 -12.59 14.69 -9.08
N GLY A 172 -12.90 13.40 -9.04
CA GLY A 172 -13.36 12.69 -7.86
C GLY A 172 -12.49 11.53 -7.40
N LEU A 173 -12.37 11.37 -6.08
CA LEU A 173 -11.91 10.15 -5.45
C LEU A 173 -13.12 9.37 -4.96
N TYR A 174 -13.31 8.18 -5.53
CA TYR A 174 -14.40 7.27 -5.20
C TYR A 174 -13.93 6.19 -4.25
N VAL A 175 -14.71 5.95 -3.22
CA VAL A 175 -14.39 5.00 -2.15
C VAL A 175 -15.45 3.89 -2.14
N GLY A 176 -15.03 2.65 -2.28
CA GLY A 176 -15.89 1.48 -2.23
C GLY A 176 -15.49 0.54 -1.10
N GLY A 177 -16.48 -0.05 -0.40
CA GLY A 177 -16.18 -0.94 0.71
C GLY A 177 -17.41 -1.45 1.46
N GLN A 178 -17.17 -1.97 2.64
CA GLN A 178 -18.20 -2.46 3.57
C GLN A 178 -18.44 -1.41 4.67
N PHE A 179 -19.13 -0.35 4.33
CA PHE A 179 -19.51 0.71 5.26
C PHE A 179 -20.87 1.28 4.91
N THR A 180 -21.52 1.88 5.89
CA THR A 180 -22.73 2.68 5.73
C THR A 180 -22.42 4.13 6.07
N LEU A 181 -23.02 5.06 5.36
CA LEU A 181 -22.95 6.51 5.60
C LEU A 181 -24.11 6.94 6.46
#